data_ef19999cc8027fb41fb9730c6cafb15b
#
_entry.id   ef19999cc8027fb41fb9730c6cafb15b
#
_cell.length_a   1.000
_cell.length_b   1.000
_cell.length_c   1.000
_cell.angle_alpha   90.00
_cell.angle_beta   90.00
_cell.angle_gamma   90.00
#
_symmetry.space_group_name_H-M   'P 1'
#
loop_
_entity.id
_entity.type
_entity.pdbx_description
1 polymer ?
#
loop_
_entity_poly.entity_id
_entity_poly.type
_entity_poly.pdbx_seq_one_letter_code
_entity_poly.pdbx_strand_id
1 'polypeptide(L)'
;MSLQVKICGLKSPEPLEVALESGADLVGFVFFPPSPRHIGLEAARRLSAQVGGRAAKVALSVDANDETLHSIVDALKPDWLQLHGSETPERVAVVRSRFGLPVMKVLPIAQRDDLSPVRLYAKVADRLVFDARPAPDATRPGGLGKTFDWTLLKGVDPTTNFMLSGGLDATNVAEALGTTNARGVDVSSGVERAPGQKDPDKIRDFIRAARAAERGVKKLAKLS
;
A
#
# COMPACT_ATOMS: atom_id res chain seq x y z
N MET A 1 -6.78 -10.89 13.91
CA MET A 1 -7.19 -10.33 12.59
C MET A 1 -6.48 -11.10 11.50
N SER A 2 -7.05 -11.21 10.30
CA SER A 2 -6.39 -11.81 9.13
C SER A 2 -5.41 -10.80 8.52
N LEU A 3 -4.32 -11.31 7.92
CA LEU A 3 -3.39 -10.51 7.13
C LEU A 3 -4.12 -9.87 5.95
N GLN A 4 -3.91 -8.59 5.71
CA GLN A 4 -4.42 -7.91 4.53
C GLN A 4 -3.37 -7.84 3.42
N VAL A 5 -3.77 -8.19 2.19
CA VAL A 5 -2.90 -8.16 1.01
C VAL A 5 -3.40 -7.09 0.04
N LYS A 6 -2.55 -6.12 -0.27
CA LYS A 6 -2.84 -5.04 -1.21
C LYS A 6 -1.99 -5.18 -2.47
N ILE A 7 -2.63 -5.09 -3.62
CA ILE A 7 -1.97 -4.98 -4.94
C ILE A 7 -2.12 -3.54 -5.41
N CYS A 8 -1.00 -2.82 -5.51
CA CYS A 8 -0.97 -1.38 -5.79
C CYS A 8 -0.52 -1.07 -7.23
N GLY A 9 -1.09 -0.01 -7.82
CA GLY A 9 -0.72 0.47 -9.15
C GLY A 9 -1.33 -0.33 -10.29
N LEU A 10 -2.55 -0.81 -10.08
CA LEU A 10 -3.37 -1.43 -11.13
C LEU A 10 -3.92 -0.36 -12.07
N LYS A 11 -3.79 -0.56 -13.39
CA LYS A 11 -4.21 0.42 -14.39
C LYS A 11 -4.95 -0.15 -15.59
N SER A 12 -5.15 -1.47 -15.61
CA SER A 12 -5.85 -2.17 -16.69
C SER A 12 -6.75 -3.28 -16.16
N PRO A 13 -7.79 -3.69 -16.91
CA PRO A 13 -8.80 -4.65 -16.47
C PRO A 13 -8.27 -6.03 -16.11
N GLU A 14 -7.37 -6.58 -16.92
CA GLU A 14 -6.88 -7.96 -16.76
C GLU A 14 -6.11 -8.15 -15.43
N PRO A 15 -5.05 -7.37 -15.10
CA PRO A 15 -4.36 -7.52 -13.81
C PRO A 15 -5.25 -7.22 -12.61
N LEU A 16 -6.24 -6.32 -12.76
CA LEU A 16 -7.22 -6.06 -11.71
C LEU A 16 -8.06 -7.31 -11.45
N GLU A 17 -8.57 -7.96 -12.50
CA GLU A 17 -9.35 -9.18 -12.36
C GLU A 17 -8.53 -10.29 -11.68
N VAL A 18 -7.30 -10.50 -12.12
CA VAL A 18 -6.39 -11.48 -11.50
C VAL A 18 -6.15 -11.20 -10.01
N ALA A 19 -5.98 -9.94 -9.63
CA ALA A 19 -5.81 -9.57 -8.22
C ALA A 19 -7.06 -9.90 -7.39
N LEU A 20 -8.25 -9.61 -7.92
CA LEU A 20 -9.53 -9.88 -7.28
C LEU A 20 -9.80 -11.39 -7.14
N GLU A 21 -9.62 -12.15 -8.22
CA GLU A 21 -9.79 -13.61 -8.22
C GLU A 21 -8.79 -14.33 -7.31
N SER A 22 -7.58 -13.79 -7.19
CA SER A 22 -6.54 -14.34 -6.31
C SER A 22 -6.75 -14.00 -4.83
N GLY A 23 -7.73 -13.15 -4.48
CA GLY A 23 -8.09 -12.81 -3.11
C GLY A 23 -7.28 -11.66 -2.52
N ALA A 24 -6.97 -10.64 -3.32
CA ALA A 24 -6.50 -9.36 -2.79
C ALA A 24 -7.59 -8.71 -1.92
N ASP A 25 -7.23 -8.25 -0.71
CA ASP A 25 -8.17 -7.53 0.16
C ASP A 25 -8.31 -6.06 -0.26
N LEU A 26 -7.24 -5.48 -0.82
CA LEU A 26 -7.21 -4.09 -1.28
C LEU A 26 -6.57 -4.01 -2.67
N VAL A 27 -7.09 -3.10 -3.49
CA VAL A 27 -6.58 -2.78 -4.82
C VAL A 27 -6.28 -1.29 -4.91
N GLY A 28 -5.04 -0.93 -5.29
CA GLY A 28 -4.55 0.44 -5.29
C GLY A 28 -4.46 1.04 -6.68
N PHE A 29 -4.94 2.28 -6.81
CA PHE A 29 -4.92 3.08 -8.03
C PHE A 29 -4.13 4.36 -7.79
N VAL A 30 -3.19 4.68 -8.68
CA VAL A 30 -2.22 5.76 -8.50
C VAL A 30 -2.64 7.01 -9.27
N PHE A 31 -2.82 8.11 -8.55
CA PHE A 31 -3.13 9.44 -9.10
C PHE A 31 -1.93 10.38 -8.90
N PHE A 32 -0.85 10.08 -9.60
CA PHE A 32 0.39 10.86 -9.60
C PHE A 32 1.00 10.81 -11.01
N PRO A 33 0.85 11.86 -11.85
CA PRO A 33 1.27 11.86 -13.26
C PRO A 33 2.72 11.43 -13.52
N PRO A 34 3.72 11.75 -12.67
CA PRO A 34 5.09 11.26 -12.89
C PRO A 34 5.26 9.75 -12.72
N SER A 35 4.28 9.05 -12.14
CA SER A 35 4.34 7.59 -11.95
C SER A 35 3.97 6.83 -13.23
N PRO A 36 4.73 5.76 -13.61
CA PRO A 36 4.33 4.88 -14.71
C PRO A 36 3.04 4.09 -14.42
N ARG A 37 2.55 4.17 -13.18
CA ARG A 37 1.32 3.53 -12.69
C ARG A 37 0.14 4.48 -12.65
N HIS A 38 0.33 5.73 -13.07
CA HIS A 38 -0.73 6.74 -13.06
C HIS A 38 -1.92 6.32 -13.92
N ILE A 39 -3.13 6.62 -13.41
CA ILE A 39 -4.38 6.50 -14.18
C ILE A 39 -5.15 7.83 -14.18
N GLY A 40 -5.80 8.12 -15.28
CA GLY A 40 -6.74 9.25 -15.36
C GLY A 40 -8.11 8.91 -14.74
N LEU A 41 -8.91 9.95 -14.51
CA LEU A 41 -10.21 9.84 -13.83
C LEU A 41 -11.21 8.94 -14.57
N GLU A 42 -11.18 8.95 -15.91
CA GLU A 42 -12.07 8.08 -16.71
C GLU A 42 -11.70 6.59 -16.55
N ALA A 43 -10.42 6.25 -16.59
CA ALA A 43 -9.97 4.89 -16.32
C ALA A 43 -10.32 4.47 -14.89
N ALA A 44 -10.20 5.39 -13.92
CA ALA A 44 -10.58 5.14 -12.54
C ALA A 44 -12.05 4.75 -12.39
N ARG A 45 -12.98 5.44 -13.09
CA ARG A 45 -14.41 5.09 -13.09
C ARG A 45 -14.66 3.68 -13.62
N ARG A 46 -14.02 3.33 -14.75
CA ARG A 46 -14.17 1.99 -15.36
C ARG A 46 -13.64 0.88 -14.43
N LEU A 47 -12.43 1.07 -13.90
CA LEU A 47 -11.80 0.08 -13.01
C LEU A 47 -12.55 -0.02 -11.67
N SER A 48 -13.06 1.10 -11.14
CA SER A 48 -13.89 1.09 -9.93
C SER A 48 -15.16 0.23 -10.10
N ALA A 49 -15.82 0.36 -11.25
CA ALA A 49 -16.99 -0.47 -11.56
C ALA A 49 -16.65 -1.97 -11.61
N GLN A 50 -15.49 -2.31 -12.18
CA GLN A 50 -15.01 -3.69 -12.24
C GLN A 50 -14.70 -4.29 -10.86
N VAL A 51 -14.21 -3.49 -9.90
CA VAL A 51 -13.95 -4.02 -8.53
C VAL A 51 -15.22 -4.61 -7.92
N GLY A 52 -16.38 -3.95 -8.10
CA GLY A 52 -17.69 -4.50 -7.74
C GLY A 52 -17.83 -4.93 -6.26
N GLY A 53 -17.12 -4.28 -5.35
CA GLY A 53 -17.13 -4.61 -3.91
C GLY A 53 -16.32 -5.86 -3.51
N ARG A 54 -15.60 -6.50 -4.44
CA ARG A 54 -14.78 -7.70 -4.17
C ARG A 54 -13.50 -7.41 -3.37
N ALA A 55 -13.03 -6.18 -3.39
CA ALA A 55 -11.89 -5.69 -2.61
C ALA A 55 -12.08 -4.21 -2.26
N ALA A 56 -11.39 -3.72 -1.23
CA ALA A 56 -11.38 -2.30 -0.91
C ALA A 56 -10.53 -1.51 -1.92
N LYS A 57 -11.05 -0.40 -2.42
CA LYS A 57 -10.38 0.49 -3.37
C LYS A 57 -9.55 1.53 -2.63
N VAL A 58 -8.29 1.65 -2.98
CA VAL A 58 -7.35 2.62 -2.41
C VAL A 58 -6.95 3.64 -3.47
N ALA A 59 -7.25 4.92 -3.23
CA ALA A 59 -6.74 6.03 -4.04
C ALA A 59 -5.42 6.53 -3.48
N LEU A 60 -4.32 6.33 -4.21
CA LEU A 60 -3.00 6.82 -3.85
C LEU A 60 -2.73 8.15 -4.53
N SER A 61 -2.38 9.17 -3.76
CA SER A 61 -1.96 10.49 -4.23
C SER A 61 -0.65 10.92 -3.59
N VAL A 62 0.01 11.92 -4.17
CA VAL A 62 1.25 12.52 -3.70
C VAL A 62 1.04 14.03 -3.67
N ASP A 63 1.06 14.62 -2.47
CA ASP A 63 0.91 16.05 -2.19
C ASP A 63 -0.26 16.73 -2.93
N ALA A 64 -1.36 15.98 -3.12
CA ALA A 64 -2.52 16.46 -3.85
C ALA A 64 -3.28 17.53 -3.04
N ASN A 65 -3.76 18.57 -3.74
CA ASN A 65 -4.66 19.56 -3.17
C ASN A 65 -6.11 19.02 -3.06
N ASP A 66 -6.98 19.75 -2.40
CA ASP A 66 -8.35 19.33 -2.14
C ASP A 66 -9.18 19.14 -3.40
N GLU A 67 -9.01 20.00 -4.41
CA GLU A 67 -9.72 19.90 -5.69
C GLU A 67 -9.36 18.58 -6.42
N THR A 68 -8.08 18.27 -6.46
CA THR A 68 -7.59 17.00 -7.02
C THR A 68 -8.16 15.80 -6.25
N LEU A 69 -8.11 15.85 -4.91
CA LEU A 69 -8.66 14.76 -4.08
C LEU A 69 -10.17 14.60 -4.28
N HIS A 70 -10.95 15.69 -4.40
CA HIS A 70 -12.39 15.62 -4.74
C HIS A 70 -12.63 14.91 -6.07
N SER A 71 -11.88 15.30 -7.11
CA SER A 71 -12.01 14.69 -8.43
C SER A 71 -11.69 13.18 -8.40
N ILE A 72 -10.66 12.79 -7.63
CA ILE A 72 -10.27 11.39 -7.44
C ILE A 72 -11.38 10.61 -6.70
N VAL A 73 -11.89 11.17 -5.59
CA VAL A 73 -12.95 10.55 -4.79
C VAL A 73 -14.22 10.37 -5.63
N ASP A 74 -14.58 11.37 -6.42
CA ASP A 74 -15.75 11.30 -7.29
C ASP A 74 -15.61 10.26 -8.40
N ALA A 75 -14.42 10.10 -8.96
CA ALA A 75 -14.18 9.17 -10.06
C ALA A 75 -14.06 7.73 -9.58
N LEU A 76 -13.27 7.48 -8.53
CA LEU A 76 -12.94 6.14 -8.05
C LEU A 76 -13.95 5.62 -7.02
N LYS A 77 -14.59 6.52 -6.24
CA LYS A 77 -15.38 6.14 -5.05
C LYS A 77 -14.57 5.21 -4.15
N PRO A 78 -13.39 5.66 -3.65
CA PRO A 78 -12.48 4.82 -2.90
C PRO A 78 -13.02 4.51 -1.50
N ASP A 79 -12.54 3.40 -0.93
CA ASP A 79 -12.76 3.04 0.47
C ASP A 79 -11.66 3.60 1.37
N TRP A 80 -10.49 3.93 0.79
CA TRP A 80 -9.33 4.48 1.46
C TRP A 80 -8.64 5.54 0.62
N LEU A 81 -8.15 6.59 1.29
CA LEU A 81 -7.16 7.52 0.71
C LEU A 81 -5.76 7.13 1.21
N GLN A 82 -4.79 7.00 0.30
CA GLN A 82 -3.39 6.79 0.64
C GLN A 82 -2.56 8.01 0.25
N LEU A 83 -1.98 8.66 1.25
CA LEU A 83 -1.14 9.85 1.12
C LEU A 83 0.34 9.42 1.09
N HIS A 84 0.99 9.57 -0.06
CA HIS A 84 2.34 9.06 -0.31
C HIS A 84 3.36 10.16 -0.59
N GLY A 85 3.04 11.40 -0.26
CA GLY A 85 3.91 12.54 -0.38
C GLY A 85 4.49 13.00 0.96
N SER A 86 4.74 14.30 1.04
CA SER A 86 5.28 14.97 2.23
C SER A 86 4.17 15.58 3.12
N GLU A 87 2.93 15.06 2.99
CA GLU A 87 1.79 15.59 3.75
C GLU A 87 2.07 15.55 5.26
N THR A 88 1.96 16.72 5.93
CA THR A 88 2.18 16.84 7.38
C THR A 88 1.06 16.15 8.18
N PRO A 89 1.25 15.87 9.48
CA PRO A 89 0.19 15.31 10.33
C PRO A 89 -1.11 16.15 10.30
N GLU A 90 -0.98 17.48 10.27
CA GLU A 90 -2.12 18.40 10.19
C GLU A 90 -2.85 18.23 8.85
N ARG A 91 -2.11 18.10 7.73
CA ARG A 91 -2.69 17.84 6.42
C ARG A 91 -3.41 16.51 6.37
N VAL A 92 -2.84 15.46 6.96
CA VAL A 92 -3.47 14.13 7.08
C VAL A 92 -4.79 14.23 7.84
N ALA A 93 -4.81 14.92 8.98
CA ALA A 93 -6.02 15.12 9.78
C ALA A 93 -7.09 15.90 9.01
N VAL A 94 -6.71 16.96 8.28
CA VAL A 94 -7.62 17.75 7.44
C VAL A 94 -8.23 16.89 6.34
N VAL A 95 -7.44 16.11 5.60
CA VAL A 95 -7.91 15.21 4.54
C VAL A 95 -8.90 14.19 5.11
N ARG A 96 -8.54 13.53 6.21
CA ARG A 96 -9.40 12.53 6.88
C ARG A 96 -10.77 13.12 7.26
N SER A 97 -10.76 14.28 7.90
CA SER A 97 -12.00 14.96 8.33
C SER A 97 -12.84 15.44 7.16
N ARG A 98 -12.20 16.04 6.14
CA ARG A 98 -12.89 16.66 5.00
C ARG A 98 -13.58 15.64 4.11
N PHE A 99 -12.92 14.51 3.83
CA PHE A 99 -13.45 13.50 2.92
C PHE A 99 -14.26 12.41 3.63
N GLY A 100 -14.19 12.33 4.97
CA GLY A 100 -14.89 11.30 5.76
C GLY A 100 -14.44 9.87 5.43
N LEU A 101 -13.27 9.72 4.82
CA LEU A 101 -12.68 8.44 4.44
C LEU A 101 -11.50 8.09 5.32
N PRO A 102 -11.28 6.82 5.62
CA PRO A 102 -10.07 6.40 6.33
C PRO A 102 -8.83 6.68 5.49
N VAL A 103 -7.75 7.09 6.18
CA VAL A 103 -6.51 7.53 5.56
C VAL A 103 -5.35 6.59 5.92
N MET A 104 -4.60 6.19 4.90
CA MET A 104 -3.28 5.56 5.02
C MET A 104 -2.21 6.63 4.80
N LYS A 105 -1.24 6.75 5.71
CA LYS A 105 -0.05 7.60 5.49
C LYS A 105 1.17 6.73 5.25
N VAL A 106 1.86 6.98 4.14
CA VAL A 106 3.13 6.30 3.84
C VAL A 106 4.28 7.04 4.51
N LEU A 107 5.13 6.29 5.19
CA LEU A 107 6.37 6.78 5.80
C LEU A 107 7.56 6.06 5.16
N PRO A 108 8.53 6.80 4.59
CA PRO A 108 9.73 6.22 3.98
C PRO A 108 10.73 5.83 5.07
N ILE A 109 11.19 4.56 5.06
CA ILE A 109 12.11 4.01 6.06
C ILE A 109 13.40 3.55 5.38
N ALA A 110 14.54 3.98 5.93
CA ALA A 110 15.87 3.48 5.60
C ALA A 110 16.72 3.25 6.85
N GLN A 111 16.45 3.99 7.94
CA GLN A 111 17.20 3.94 9.19
C GLN A 111 16.27 4.18 10.40
N ARG A 112 16.79 3.95 11.61
CA ARG A 112 16.00 4.06 12.84
C ARG A 112 15.37 5.43 13.07
N ASP A 113 16.06 6.50 12.71
CA ASP A 113 15.59 7.87 12.92
C ASP A 113 14.33 8.18 12.10
N ASP A 114 14.09 7.44 11.02
CA ASP A 114 12.88 7.56 10.19
C ASP A 114 11.61 7.11 10.91
N LEU A 115 11.76 6.41 12.03
CA LEU A 115 10.64 6.00 12.86
C LEU A 115 10.20 7.11 13.85
N SER A 116 10.97 8.19 13.99
CA SER A 116 10.63 9.28 14.93
C SER A 116 9.23 9.89 14.71
N PRO A 117 8.71 10.08 13.48
CA PRO A 117 7.39 10.66 13.26
C PRO A 117 6.24 9.66 13.40
N VAL A 118 6.51 8.34 13.55
CA VAL A 118 5.48 7.28 13.59
C VAL A 118 4.39 7.60 14.59
N ARG A 119 4.75 7.99 15.83
CA ARG A 119 3.77 8.30 16.88
C ARG A 119 2.86 9.49 16.56
N LEU A 120 3.36 10.46 15.81
CA LEU A 120 2.57 11.63 15.38
C LEU A 120 1.54 11.22 14.33
N TYR A 121 1.99 10.51 13.29
CA TYR A 121 1.11 10.07 12.22
C TYR A 121 0.11 8.99 12.67
N ALA A 122 0.48 8.11 13.61
CA ALA A 122 -0.44 7.11 14.15
C ALA A 122 -1.66 7.71 14.90
N LYS A 123 -1.61 8.98 15.30
CA LYS A 123 -2.74 9.69 15.92
C LYS A 123 -3.74 10.25 14.92
N VAL A 124 -3.32 10.49 13.69
CA VAL A 124 -4.12 11.21 12.68
C VAL A 124 -4.46 10.35 11.46
N ALA A 125 -3.69 9.30 11.18
CA ALA A 125 -3.98 8.31 10.14
C ALA A 125 -4.63 7.06 10.75
N ASP A 126 -5.51 6.42 10.00
CA ASP A 126 -6.16 5.16 10.42
C ASP A 126 -5.23 3.96 10.22
N ARG A 127 -4.22 4.12 9.35
CA ARG A 127 -3.18 3.13 9.08
C ARG A 127 -1.90 3.80 8.59
N LEU A 128 -0.76 3.24 8.99
CA LEU A 128 0.53 3.60 8.40
C LEU A 128 0.92 2.58 7.32
N VAL A 129 1.73 3.02 6.36
CA VAL A 129 2.40 2.15 5.39
C VAL A 129 3.88 2.45 5.48
N PHE A 130 4.71 1.47 5.83
CA PHE A 130 6.16 1.63 5.82
C PHE A 130 6.68 1.17 4.47
N ASP A 131 7.30 2.10 3.73
CA ASP A 131 7.88 1.86 2.41
C ASP A 131 9.39 2.11 2.44
N ALA A 132 10.14 1.49 1.55
CA ALA A 132 11.57 1.76 1.43
C ALA A 132 11.79 3.23 1.00
N ARG A 133 12.69 3.93 1.69
CA ARG A 133 13.04 5.30 1.31
C ARG A 133 13.62 5.31 -0.11
N PRO A 134 13.09 6.18 -0.99
CA PRO A 134 13.68 6.39 -2.31
C PRO A 134 15.09 6.98 -2.21
N ALA A 135 15.92 6.74 -3.22
CA ALA A 135 17.18 7.46 -3.36
C ALA A 135 16.93 8.96 -3.57
N PRO A 136 17.88 9.86 -3.20
CA PRO A 136 17.69 11.30 -3.29
C PRO A 136 17.36 11.81 -4.71
N ASP A 137 17.83 11.11 -5.73
CA ASP A 137 17.60 11.39 -7.16
C ASP A 137 16.35 10.73 -7.74
N ALA A 138 15.54 10.06 -6.91
CA ALA A 138 14.35 9.36 -7.38
C ALA A 138 13.26 10.34 -7.83
N THR A 139 12.68 10.08 -8.98
CA THR A 139 11.60 10.90 -9.58
C THR A 139 10.22 10.66 -8.94
N ARG A 140 10.10 9.69 -8.02
CA ARG A 140 8.85 9.34 -7.33
C ARG A 140 9.13 8.75 -5.94
N PRO A 141 8.17 8.87 -5.00
CA PRO A 141 8.39 8.51 -3.60
C PRO A 141 8.39 7.01 -3.31
N GLY A 142 8.04 6.12 -4.27
CA GLY A 142 7.99 4.68 -4.02
C GLY A 142 7.91 3.83 -5.28
N GLY A 143 7.80 2.51 -5.08
CA GLY A 143 7.69 1.53 -6.16
C GLY A 143 8.97 1.36 -6.97
N LEU A 144 10.14 1.46 -6.32
CA LEU A 144 11.48 1.36 -6.92
C LEU A 144 12.08 -0.05 -6.81
N GLY A 145 11.39 -1.00 -6.17
CA GLY A 145 11.84 -2.38 -6.02
C GLY A 145 12.97 -2.59 -5.01
N LYS A 146 13.29 -1.57 -4.20
CA LYS A 146 14.29 -1.68 -3.12
C LYS A 146 13.61 -2.04 -1.80
N THR A 147 14.25 -2.89 -1.01
CA THR A 147 13.87 -3.21 0.37
C THR A 147 14.67 -2.35 1.35
N PHE A 148 14.25 -2.34 2.61
CA PHE A 148 15.01 -1.81 3.74
C PHE A 148 15.16 -2.91 4.81
N ASP A 149 15.99 -2.67 5.82
CA ASP A 149 16.13 -3.60 6.93
C ASP A 149 14.85 -3.64 7.80
N TRP A 150 14.06 -4.69 7.64
CA TRP A 150 12.80 -4.87 8.36
C TRP A 150 12.95 -5.02 9.87
N THR A 151 14.17 -5.36 10.35
CA THR A 151 14.43 -5.45 11.80
C THR A 151 14.29 -4.10 12.51
N LEU A 152 14.40 -2.98 11.77
CA LEU A 152 14.12 -1.64 12.28
C LEU A 152 12.71 -1.52 12.87
N LEU A 153 11.74 -2.24 12.28
CA LEU A 153 10.34 -2.19 12.70
C LEU A 153 10.05 -2.92 14.02
N LYS A 154 11.01 -3.69 14.56
CA LYS A 154 10.88 -4.30 15.90
C LYS A 154 10.72 -3.26 17.02
N GLY A 155 11.13 -2.02 16.78
CA GLY A 155 10.97 -0.90 17.72
C GLY A 155 9.63 -0.16 17.60
N VAL A 156 8.79 -0.52 16.64
CA VAL A 156 7.46 0.08 16.47
C VAL A 156 6.50 -0.50 17.50
N ASP A 157 5.68 0.38 18.12
CA ASP A 157 4.67 -0.04 19.09
C ASP A 157 3.77 -1.14 18.49
N PRO A 158 3.63 -2.30 19.14
CA PRO A 158 2.84 -3.43 18.63
C PRO A 158 1.36 -3.09 18.36
N THR A 159 0.83 -2.02 18.97
CA THR A 159 -0.54 -1.54 18.74
C THR A 159 -0.68 -0.74 17.45
N THR A 160 0.43 -0.27 16.88
CA THR A 160 0.43 0.51 15.64
C THR A 160 -0.15 -0.32 14.49
N ASN A 161 -1.21 0.19 13.88
CA ASN A 161 -1.81 -0.43 12.71
C ASN A 161 -1.02 -0.05 11.45
N PHE A 162 -0.24 -0.99 10.89
CA PHE A 162 0.54 -0.70 9.69
C PHE A 162 0.53 -1.85 8.67
N MET A 163 0.80 -1.48 7.42
CA MET A 163 1.16 -2.37 6.32
C MET A 163 2.64 -2.21 5.99
N LEU A 164 3.27 -3.30 5.60
CA LEU A 164 4.63 -3.30 5.08
C LEU A 164 4.62 -3.19 3.57
N SER A 165 5.43 -2.30 3.04
CA SER A 165 5.70 -2.07 1.61
C SER A 165 7.21 -1.99 1.37
N GLY A 166 7.61 -1.69 0.14
CA GLY A 166 9.02 -1.52 -0.24
C GLY A 166 9.71 -2.82 -0.66
N GLY A 167 9.83 -3.01 -1.97
CA GLY A 167 10.57 -4.12 -2.57
C GLY A 167 10.05 -5.52 -2.26
N LEU A 168 8.82 -5.65 -1.77
CA LEU A 168 8.20 -6.96 -1.53
C LEU A 168 7.92 -7.67 -2.85
N ASP A 169 8.12 -9.00 -2.82
CA ASP A 169 7.75 -9.95 -3.88
C ASP A 169 7.41 -11.32 -3.27
N ALA A 170 7.08 -12.31 -4.11
CA ALA A 170 6.71 -13.65 -3.67
C ALA A 170 7.84 -14.40 -2.95
N THR A 171 9.11 -14.03 -3.17
CA THR A 171 10.27 -14.72 -2.60
C THR A 171 10.63 -14.23 -1.21
N ASN A 172 10.31 -12.98 -0.87
CA ASN A 172 10.73 -12.33 0.37
C ASN A 172 9.58 -12.00 1.35
N VAL A 173 8.32 -12.05 0.91
CA VAL A 173 7.17 -11.66 1.75
C VAL A 173 7.02 -12.52 3.01
N ALA A 174 7.40 -13.79 2.96
CA ALA A 174 7.34 -14.69 4.12
C ALA A 174 8.35 -14.27 5.21
N GLU A 175 9.58 -13.94 4.83
CA GLU A 175 10.61 -13.41 5.73
C GLU A 175 10.17 -12.06 6.32
N ALA A 176 9.67 -11.16 5.48
CA ALA A 176 9.18 -9.86 5.89
C ALA A 176 8.08 -9.96 6.98
N LEU A 177 7.12 -10.86 6.80
CA LEU A 177 6.06 -11.13 7.77
C LEU A 177 6.58 -11.82 9.04
N GLY A 178 7.56 -12.71 8.93
CA GLY A 178 8.19 -13.34 10.08
C GLY A 178 9.04 -12.39 10.92
N THR A 179 9.56 -11.31 10.32
CA THR A 179 10.42 -10.32 10.98
C THR A 179 9.61 -9.19 11.62
N THR A 180 8.40 -8.92 11.13
CA THR A 180 7.60 -7.74 11.53
C THR A 180 6.23 -8.13 12.10
N ASN A 181 5.60 -7.20 12.83
CA ASN A 181 4.22 -7.32 13.30
C ASN A 181 3.23 -6.69 12.29
N ALA A 182 3.55 -6.65 11.00
CA ALA A 182 2.71 -6.04 9.97
C ALA A 182 1.35 -6.73 9.90
N ARG A 183 0.28 -5.93 9.89
CA ARG A 183 -1.10 -6.42 9.73
C ARG A 183 -1.52 -6.53 8.27
N GLY A 184 -0.67 -6.11 7.37
CA GLY A 184 -0.85 -6.24 5.93
C GLY A 184 0.44 -6.04 5.17
N VAL A 185 0.40 -6.42 3.90
CA VAL A 185 1.48 -6.22 2.93
C VAL A 185 0.95 -5.49 1.72
N ASP A 186 1.76 -4.57 1.20
CA ASP A 186 1.46 -3.78 0.00
C ASP A 186 2.54 -4.00 -1.04
N VAL A 187 2.18 -4.45 -2.22
CA VAL A 187 3.12 -4.71 -3.31
C VAL A 187 2.77 -3.92 -4.57
N SER A 188 3.78 -3.38 -5.21
CA SER A 188 3.62 -2.73 -6.51
C SER A 188 4.61 -3.26 -7.54
N SER A 189 5.90 -2.88 -7.47
CA SER A 189 6.91 -3.29 -8.45
C SER A 189 7.23 -4.78 -8.44
N GLY A 190 7.15 -5.45 -7.28
CA GLY A 190 7.45 -6.88 -7.16
C GLY A 190 6.50 -7.81 -7.93
N VAL A 191 5.35 -7.28 -8.38
CA VAL A 191 4.40 -8.00 -9.24
C VAL A 191 4.33 -7.40 -10.65
N GLU A 192 5.44 -6.82 -11.12
CA GLU A 192 5.57 -6.23 -12.45
C GLU A 192 6.61 -6.97 -13.29
N ARG A 193 6.41 -7.00 -14.60
CA ARG A 193 7.43 -7.42 -15.59
C ARG A 193 8.27 -6.24 -16.08
N ALA A 194 7.71 -5.04 -16.07
CA ALA A 194 8.36 -3.77 -16.35
C ALA A 194 7.62 -2.65 -15.59
N PRO A 195 8.23 -1.48 -15.34
CA PRO A 195 7.60 -0.39 -14.61
C PRO A 195 6.19 -0.05 -15.12
N GLY A 196 5.18 -0.20 -14.25
CA GLY A 196 3.77 0.02 -14.58
C GLY A 196 3.10 -1.07 -15.41
N GLN A 197 3.76 -2.21 -15.65
CA GLN A 197 3.20 -3.37 -16.34
C GLN A 197 3.09 -4.55 -15.38
N LYS A 198 1.91 -4.75 -14.83
CA LYS A 198 1.64 -5.87 -13.92
C LYS A 198 1.76 -7.21 -14.66
N ASP A 199 2.24 -8.20 -13.92
CA ASP A 199 2.35 -9.58 -14.36
C ASP A 199 1.31 -10.43 -13.60
N PRO A 200 0.33 -11.04 -14.29
CA PRO A 200 -0.71 -11.85 -13.67
C PRO A 200 -0.18 -13.00 -12.81
N ASP A 201 0.88 -13.67 -13.26
CA ASP A 201 1.43 -14.81 -12.51
C ASP A 201 2.15 -14.35 -11.24
N LYS A 202 2.90 -13.25 -11.30
CA LYS A 202 3.52 -12.64 -10.12
C LYS A 202 2.47 -12.16 -9.11
N ILE A 203 1.32 -11.66 -9.55
CA ILE A 203 0.21 -11.29 -8.65
C ILE A 203 -0.29 -12.53 -7.90
N ARG A 204 -0.58 -13.63 -8.62
CA ARG A 204 -1.03 -14.90 -8.04
C ARG A 204 0.00 -15.44 -7.04
N ASP A 205 1.27 -15.46 -7.43
CA ASP A 205 2.37 -15.98 -6.62
C ASP A 205 2.56 -15.17 -5.33
N PHE A 206 2.52 -13.84 -5.43
CA PHE A 206 2.63 -12.98 -4.25
C PHE A 206 1.50 -13.20 -3.24
N ILE A 207 0.26 -13.20 -3.71
CA ILE A 207 -0.91 -13.42 -2.82
C ILE A 207 -0.82 -14.80 -2.18
N ARG A 208 -0.49 -15.84 -2.96
CA ARG A 208 -0.31 -17.21 -2.45
C ARG A 208 0.78 -17.28 -1.38
N ALA A 209 1.94 -16.66 -1.61
CA ALA A 209 3.06 -16.64 -0.66
C ALA A 209 2.68 -15.90 0.63
N ALA A 210 2.05 -14.72 0.55
CA ALA A 210 1.60 -13.97 1.70
C ALA A 210 0.58 -14.75 2.55
N ARG A 211 -0.40 -15.42 1.92
CA ARG A 211 -1.38 -16.26 2.61
C ARG A 211 -0.78 -17.51 3.23
N ALA A 212 0.24 -18.10 2.60
CA ALA A 212 0.97 -19.24 3.17
C ALA A 212 1.75 -18.82 4.42
N ALA A 213 2.44 -17.67 4.37
CA ALA A 213 3.17 -17.11 5.50
C ALA A 213 2.26 -16.81 6.71
N GLU A 214 1.09 -16.24 6.47
CA GLU A 214 0.09 -15.98 7.53
C GLU A 214 -0.30 -17.26 8.28
N ARG A 215 -0.51 -18.35 7.55
CA ARG A 215 -0.86 -19.66 8.15
C ARG A 215 0.31 -20.22 9.00
N GLY A 216 1.54 -20.03 8.54
CA GLY A 216 2.76 -20.43 9.26
C GLY A 216 2.91 -19.71 10.60
N VAL A 217 2.78 -18.38 10.59
CA VAL A 217 2.85 -17.54 11.80
C VAL A 217 1.76 -17.92 12.81
N LYS A 218 0.51 -18.13 12.35
CA LYS A 218 -0.60 -18.54 13.23
C LYS A 218 -0.39 -19.93 13.84
N LYS A 219 0.27 -20.85 13.14
CA LYS A 219 0.57 -22.19 13.66
C LYS A 219 1.63 -22.13 14.76
N LEU A 220 2.67 -21.34 14.58
CA LEU A 220 3.73 -21.14 15.59
C LEU A 220 3.17 -20.48 16.87
N ALA A 221 2.34 -19.45 16.73
CA ALA A 221 1.72 -18.74 17.86
C ALA A 221 0.73 -19.59 18.67
N LYS A 222 0.29 -20.75 18.16
CA LYS A 222 -0.56 -21.71 18.91
C LYS A 222 0.23 -22.78 19.64
N LEU A 223 1.53 -22.88 19.38
CA LEU A 223 2.44 -23.87 19.99
C LEU A 223 3.33 -23.25 21.09
N SER A 224 3.33 -21.92 21.20
CA SER A 224 3.95 -21.13 22.26
C SER A 224 2.97 -20.73 23.34
#